data_6dd76a35c69fac45b3b0a6da61336eb1
#
_entry.id   6dd76a35c69fac45b3b0a6da61336eb1
#
_cell.length_a   1.000
_cell.length_b   1.000
_cell.length_c   1.000
_cell.angle_alpha   90.00
_cell.angle_beta   90.00
_cell.angle_gamma   90.00
#
_symmetry.space_group_name_H-M   'P 1'
#
loop_
_entity.id
_entity.type
_entity.pdbx_description
1 polymer ?
#
loop_
_entity_poly.entity_id
_entity_poly.type
_entity_poly.pdbx_seq_one_letter_code
_entity_poly.pdbx_strand_id
1 'polypeptide(L)'
;MNIEIIKDIINLIKSEEKSRQDIFDGEQPQFSDKRYSSFPLDKNNVREFDLFDENKKVTYIDGGNIELISSPSIYLGLVRIYFNIFMNNKIVMPNNLPQKFEFYVFGKAIGNEKDIDFHFKLFPFSKEYGFDLEDADKTINSHDPTISNRNFRAELGSVCGVARRFLEWKVSELVIQKELGKGDILVRDGSLQTAITGESNYSKKAYQAAEDKKVTFCGIAKRSRLYTSKGRSLSYAIKLLGNKMCPNKLWYYYPVAEINHADHSAEMYFVKFHPSSRYTFRFEIEKNRAKEIGRGGIEDILGIIASNSVDLRFPGYPYGLVDADYIARIRSDERETQKALFMSLCDDEEILRFIDENISVEDAHDVLDSLQWM
;
A
#
# COMPACT_ATOMS: atom_id res chain seq x y z
N MET A 1 17.63 -29.38 -19.15
CA MET A 1 17.54 -28.79 -17.81
C MET A 1 18.58 -29.51 -16.94
N ASN A 2 19.54 -28.79 -16.35
CA ASN A 2 20.66 -29.40 -15.61
C ASN A 2 20.21 -29.72 -14.17
N ILE A 3 19.76 -30.97 -13.95
CA ILE A 3 19.20 -31.45 -12.66
C ILE A 3 20.26 -31.40 -11.55
N GLU A 4 21.56 -31.59 -11.85
CA GLU A 4 22.63 -31.53 -10.86
C GLU A 4 22.78 -30.13 -10.28
N ILE A 5 22.77 -29.09 -11.10
CA ILE A 5 22.81 -27.71 -10.61
C ILE A 5 21.63 -27.40 -9.70
N ILE A 6 20.42 -27.91 -10.02
CA ILE A 6 19.25 -27.73 -9.17
C ILE A 6 19.43 -28.43 -7.82
N LYS A 7 20.01 -29.64 -7.80
CA LYS A 7 20.31 -30.38 -6.57
C LYS A 7 21.33 -29.64 -5.70
N ASP A 8 22.36 -29.08 -6.31
CA ASP A 8 23.38 -28.30 -5.60
C ASP A 8 22.75 -27.05 -4.96
N ILE A 9 21.91 -26.32 -5.70
CA ILE A 9 21.15 -25.18 -5.17
C ILE A 9 20.25 -25.61 -4.00
N ILE A 10 19.55 -26.74 -4.11
CA ILE A 10 18.71 -27.27 -3.03
C ILE A 10 19.57 -27.60 -1.79
N ASN A 11 20.75 -28.17 -1.97
CA ASN A 11 21.66 -28.49 -0.87
C ASN A 11 22.18 -27.22 -0.18
N LEU A 12 22.52 -26.16 -0.96
CA LEU A 12 22.87 -24.86 -0.40
C LEU A 12 21.72 -24.26 0.41
N ILE A 13 20.49 -24.27 -0.12
CA ILE A 13 19.30 -23.81 0.61
C ILE A 13 19.11 -24.59 1.92
N LYS A 14 19.25 -25.93 1.89
CA LYS A 14 19.13 -26.75 3.08
C LYS A 14 20.20 -26.47 4.13
N SER A 15 21.46 -26.26 3.71
CA SER A 15 22.54 -25.91 4.64
C SER A 15 22.31 -24.55 5.30
N GLU A 16 21.83 -23.56 4.53
CA GLU A 16 21.43 -22.25 5.03
C GLU A 16 20.26 -22.36 6.03
N GLU A 17 19.26 -23.18 5.73
CA GLU A 17 18.10 -23.34 6.59
C GLU A 17 18.45 -24.03 7.92
N LYS A 18 19.31 -25.05 7.90
CA LYS A 18 19.80 -25.70 9.13
C LYS A 18 20.57 -24.73 10.03
N SER A 19 21.39 -23.86 9.47
CA SER A 19 22.10 -22.82 10.24
C SER A 19 21.16 -21.77 10.83
N ARG A 20 19.91 -21.68 10.32
CA ARG A 20 18.89 -20.70 10.70
C ARG A 20 17.90 -21.19 11.75
N GLN A 21 17.88 -22.48 12.08
CA GLN A 21 16.90 -23.05 13.04
C GLN A 21 17.20 -22.70 14.51
N ASP A 22 18.39 -22.17 14.82
CA ASP A 22 18.76 -21.81 16.16
C ASP A 22 18.40 -20.36 16.51
N ILE A 23 17.38 -20.25 17.34
CA ILE A 23 17.05 -19.16 18.27
C ILE A 23 17.11 -17.74 17.68
N PHE A 24 15.94 -17.22 17.30
CA PHE A 24 15.73 -15.80 16.92
C PHE A 24 15.71 -14.86 18.15
N ASP A 25 15.72 -15.42 19.36
CA ASP A 25 15.68 -14.67 20.61
C ASP A 25 16.94 -13.81 20.74
N GLY A 26 16.75 -12.50 20.97
CA GLY A 26 17.83 -11.52 21.05
C GLY A 26 18.31 -10.94 19.71
N GLU A 27 17.86 -11.42 18.54
CA GLU A 27 18.14 -10.74 17.28
C GLU A 27 17.40 -9.40 17.21
N GLN A 28 18.02 -8.39 16.62
CA GLN A 28 17.40 -7.07 16.50
C GLN A 28 16.83 -6.83 15.10
N PRO A 29 15.61 -6.27 14.98
CA PRO A 29 15.13 -5.71 13.72
C PRO A 29 16.09 -4.62 13.19
N GLN A 30 16.39 -4.67 11.89
CA GLN A 30 17.25 -3.69 11.25
C GLN A 30 16.42 -2.69 10.45
N PHE A 31 16.61 -1.41 10.76
CA PHE A 31 16.05 -0.29 10.03
C PHE A 31 17.20 0.52 9.42
N SER A 32 17.05 0.95 8.18
CA SER A 32 18.02 1.84 7.53
C SER A 32 17.98 3.26 8.10
N ASP A 33 16.89 3.63 8.73
CA ASP A 33 16.64 4.95 9.29
C ASP A 33 16.86 4.94 10.80
N LYS A 34 17.74 5.81 11.30
CA LYS A 34 18.09 5.94 12.73
C LYS A 34 16.93 6.44 13.61
N ARG A 35 15.83 6.93 13.02
CA ARG A 35 14.62 7.35 13.74
C ARG A 35 13.76 6.18 14.23
N TYR A 36 14.17 4.95 13.90
CA TYR A 36 13.58 3.71 14.41
C TYR A 36 14.53 3.07 15.43
N SER A 37 14.10 2.99 16.67
CA SER A 37 14.81 2.31 17.74
C SER A 37 14.23 0.91 17.90
N SER A 38 14.95 -0.11 17.38
CA SER A 38 14.49 -1.49 17.41
C SER A 38 14.57 -2.11 18.81
N PHE A 39 13.63 -3.01 19.13
CA PHE A 39 13.67 -3.87 20.30
C PHE A 39 14.20 -5.25 19.91
N PRO A 40 15.05 -5.89 20.72
CA PRO A 40 15.45 -7.26 20.49
C PRO A 40 14.24 -8.19 20.41
N LEU A 41 14.31 -9.19 19.53
CA LEU A 41 13.26 -10.19 19.45
C LEU A 41 13.19 -10.97 20.75
N ASP A 42 12.03 -11.01 21.37
CA ASP A 42 11.74 -11.72 22.62
C ASP A 42 10.45 -12.53 22.46
N LYS A 43 10.50 -13.82 22.80
CA LYS A 43 9.34 -14.72 22.80
C LYS A 43 8.19 -14.21 23.68
N ASN A 44 8.49 -13.45 24.74
CA ASN A 44 7.50 -12.88 25.64
C ASN A 44 6.69 -11.73 24.99
N ASN A 45 7.11 -11.26 23.83
CA ASN A 45 6.41 -10.23 23.03
C ASN A 45 5.36 -10.83 22.11
N VAL A 46 5.25 -12.16 22.02
CA VAL A 46 4.15 -12.86 21.34
C VAL A 46 2.95 -12.96 22.28
N ARG A 47 1.79 -12.59 21.77
CA ARG A 47 0.52 -12.59 22.54
C ARG A 47 -0.60 -13.16 21.69
N GLU A 48 -1.41 -14.02 22.31
CA GLU A 48 -2.67 -14.49 21.73
C GLU A 48 -3.74 -13.39 21.78
N PHE A 49 -4.67 -13.43 20.85
CA PHE A 49 -5.91 -12.67 20.90
C PHE A 49 -7.05 -13.52 20.32
N ASP A 50 -8.28 -13.15 20.65
CA ASP A 50 -9.45 -13.85 20.21
C ASP A 50 -10.19 -13.09 19.11
N LEU A 51 -11.07 -13.79 18.39
CA LEU A 51 -12.03 -13.12 17.52
C LEU A 51 -12.94 -12.24 18.36
N PHE A 52 -13.20 -11.05 17.85
CA PHE A 52 -14.08 -10.10 18.48
C PHE A 52 -15.15 -9.66 17.48
N ASP A 53 -16.40 -9.69 17.89
CA ASP A 53 -17.53 -9.30 17.05
C ASP A 53 -18.26 -8.15 17.73
N GLU A 54 -18.20 -6.99 17.14
CA GLU A 54 -18.88 -5.79 17.61
C GLU A 54 -19.52 -5.10 16.39
N ASN A 55 -20.67 -4.48 16.61
CA ASN A 55 -21.39 -3.72 15.58
C ASN A 55 -20.62 -2.45 15.16
N LYS A 56 -19.43 -2.64 14.61
CA LYS A 56 -18.55 -1.58 14.07
C LYS A 56 -18.38 -1.73 12.57
N LYS A 57 -18.31 -0.61 11.91
CA LYS A 57 -17.93 -0.60 10.50
C LYS A 57 -16.43 -0.76 10.39
N VAL A 58 -16.02 -1.66 9.51
CA VAL A 58 -14.61 -1.78 9.06
C VAL A 58 -14.57 -1.41 7.59
N THR A 59 -13.88 -0.35 7.29
CA THR A 59 -13.68 0.10 5.90
C THR A 59 -12.29 -0.29 5.44
N TYR A 60 -12.21 -0.88 4.25
CA TYR A 60 -10.96 -1.20 3.61
C TYR A 60 -10.79 -0.35 2.36
N ILE A 61 -9.60 0.20 2.15
CA ILE A 61 -9.30 1.10 1.04
C ILE A 61 -8.00 0.69 0.35
N ASP A 62 -8.02 0.74 -0.98
CA ASP A 62 -6.85 0.53 -1.82
C ASP A 62 -6.93 1.41 -3.08
N GLY A 63 -5.78 1.64 -3.73
CA GLY A 63 -5.65 2.41 -4.94
C GLY A 63 -4.82 1.70 -5.99
N GLY A 64 -5.29 1.78 -7.24
CA GLY A 64 -4.60 1.29 -8.42
C GLY A 64 -4.31 2.42 -9.41
N ASN A 65 -3.30 2.22 -10.24
CA ASN A 65 -3.02 3.11 -11.35
C ASN A 65 -2.49 2.32 -12.55
N ILE A 66 -2.71 2.85 -13.74
CA ILE A 66 -2.18 2.32 -14.98
C ILE A 66 -1.81 3.46 -15.92
N GLU A 67 -0.81 3.22 -16.74
CA GLU A 67 -0.40 4.09 -17.82
C GLU A 67 -1.28 3.87 -19.04
N LEU A 68 -1.72 4.97 -19.68
CA LEU A 68 -2.46 4.96 -20.93
C LEU A 68 -1.58 5.42 -22.10
N ILE A 69 -0.86 6.52 -21.91
CA ILE A 69 0.03 7.14 -22.90
C ILE A 69 1.27 7.61 -22.12
N SER A 70 2.45 7.26 -22.60
CA SER A 70 3.73 7.67 -22.01
C SER A 70 4.72 8.09 -23.07
N SER A 71 5.43 9.15 -22.78
CA SER A 71 6.63 9.59 -23.47
C SER A 71 7.52 10.35 -22.47
N PRO A 72 8.77 10.67 -22.80
CA PRO A 72 9.63 11.45 -21.91
C PRO A 72 9.07 12.84 -21.56
N SER A 73 8.18 13.41 -22.39
CA SER A 73 7.67 14.79 -22.25
C SER A 73 6.20 14.87 -21.82
N ILE A 74 5.40 13.84 -22.12
CA ILE A 74 3.95 13.79 -21.85
C ILE A 74 3.56 12.43 -21.28
N TYR A 75 2.67 12.45 -20.32
CA TYR A 75 2.12 11.27 -19.68
C TYR A 75 0.61 11.42 -19.50
N LEU A 76 -0.12 10.35 -19.75
CA LEU A 76 -1.53 10.21 -19.38
C LEU A 76 -1.70 8.86 -18.69
N GLY A 77 -2.23 8.88 -17.47
CA GLY A 77 -2.57 7.67 -16.72
C GLY A 77 -3.96 7.73 -16.12
N LEU A 78 -4.40 6.61 -15.63
CA LEU A 78 -5.65 6.45 -14.89
C LEU A 78 -5.33 6.01 -13.46
N VAL A 79 -5.94 6.67 -12.48
CA VAL A 79 -5.92 6.32 -11.06
C VAL A 79 -7.31 5.94 -10.63
N ARG A 80 -7.43 4.86 -9.87
CA ARG A 80 -8.67 4.42 -9.23
C ARG A 80 -8.43 4.21 -7.76
N ILE A 81 -9.26 4.81 -6.91
CA ILE A 81 -9.32 4.53 -5.49
C ILE A 81 -10.66 3.86 -5.21
N TYR A 82 -10.62 2.76 -4.49
CA TYR A 82 -11.82 2.02 -4.12
C TYR A 82 -11.83 1.74 -2.63
N PHE A 83 -13.00 1.82 -2.03
CA PHE A 83 -13.23 1.37 -0.66
C PHE A 83 -14.51 0.54 -0.57
N ASN A 84 -14.54 -0.33 0.40
CA ASN A 84 -15.72 -1.09 0.82
C ASN A 84 -15.93 -0.95 2.34
N ILE A 85 -17.14 -1.19 2.78
CA ILE A 85 -17.50 -1.15 4.20
C ILE A 85 -18.05 -2.51 4.58
N PHE A 86 -17.58 -3.08 5.69
CA PHE A 86 -18.10 -4.29 6.30
C PHE A 86 -18.63 -3.97 7.69
N MET A 87 -19.70 -4.63 8.07
CA MET A 87 -20.22 -4.67 9.42
C MET A 87 -20.69 -6.10 9.70
N ASN A 88 -20.19 -6.73 10.77
CA ASN A 88 -20.45 -8.14 11.08
C ASN A 88 -20.16 -9.07 9.87
N ASN A 89 -19.02 -8.86 9.19
CA ASN A 89 -18.59 -9.58 7.98
C ASN A 89 -19.55 -9.52 6.78
N LYS A 90 -20.49 -8.59 6.76
CA LYS A 90 -21.38 -8.32 5.63
C LYS A 90 -21.02 -6.97 4.99
N ILE A 91 -21.03 -6.94 3.67
CA ILE A 91 -20.87 -5.69 2.92
C ILE A 91 -22.05 -4.77 3.24
N VAL A 92 -21.73 -3.52 3.55
CA VAL A 92 -22.67 -2.43 3.76
C VAL A 92 -22.40 -1.36 2.72
N MET A 93 -23.45 -0.92 2.02
CA MET A 93 -23.30 0.16 1.05
C MET A 93 -23.06 1.49 1.75
N PRO A 94 -22.16 2.33 1.26
CA PRO A 94 -21.99 3.69 1.78
C PRO A 94 -23.26 4.53 1.50
N ASN A 95 -23.54 5.50 2.37
CA ASN A 95 -24.73 6.31 2.26
C ASN A 95 -24.50 7.63 1.51
N ASN A 96 -23.30 8.18 1.58
CA ASN A 96 -22.98 9.54 1.15
C ASN A 96 -21.91 9.59 0.05
N LEU A 97 -21.23 8.48 -0.22
CA LEU A 97 -20.11 8.43 -1.16
C LEU A 97 -20.25 7.27 -2.14
N PRO A 98 -19.79 7.42 -3.41
CA PRO A 98 -19.57 6.26 -4.26
C PRO A 98 -18.38 5.45 -3.73
N GLN A 99 -18.40 4.13 -3.91
CA GLN A 99 -17.30 3.26 -3.48
C GLN A 99 -16.03 3.43 -4.32
N LYS A 100 -16.16 3.98 -5.54
CA LYS A 100 -15.10 4.07 -6.54
C LYS A 100 -14.91 5.52 -6.98
N PHE A 101 -13.66 5.98 -6.96
CA PHE A 101 -13.23 7.29 -7.45
C PHE A 101 -12.18 7.10 -8.53
N GLU A 102 -12.37 7.74 -9.67
CA GLU A 102 -11.49 7.62 -10.85
C GLU A 102 -11.02 8.99 -11.33
N PHE A 103 -9.75 9.03 -11.77
CA PHE A 103 -9.08 10.25 -12.18
C PHE A 103 -8.17 9.98 -13.36
N TYR A 104 -8.25 10.78 -14.43
CA TYR A 104 -7.10 10.89 -15.30
C TYR A 104 -6.03 11.75 -14.68
N VAL A 105 -4.77 11.34 -14.88
CA VAL A 105 -3.59 12.07 -14.46
C VAL A 105 -2.81 12.43 -15.70
N PHE A 106 -2.83 13.71 -16.07
CA PHE A 106 -2.02 14.23 -17.15
C PHE A 106 -0.74 14.83 -16.58
N GLY A 107 0.41 14.35 -17.04
CA GLY A 107 1.74 14.80 -16.66
C GLY A 107 2.49 15.42 -17.84
N LYS A 108 3.32 16.40 -17.54
CA LYS A 108 4.28 16.99 -18.51
C LYS A 108 5.61 17.28 -17.85
N ALA A 109 6.70 17.07 -18.61
CA ALA A 109 8.03 17.49 -18.21
C ALA A 109 8.26 18.94 -18.63
N ILE A 110 8.80 19.75 -17.73
CA ILE A 110 9.16 21.15 -17.97
C ILE A 110 10.61 21.35 -17.58
N GLY A 111 11.44 21.73 -18.56
CA GLY A 111 12.84 22.10 -18.33
C GLY A 111 12.92 23.42 -17.59
N ASN A 112 13.76 23.48 -16.56
CA ASN A 112 14.24 24.72 -15.97
C ASN A 112 15.76 24.84 -16.20
N GLU A 113 16.38 25.95 -15.82
CA GLU A 113 17.80 26.22 -16.09
C GLU A 113 18.76 25.14 -15.54
N LYS A 114 18.34 24.34 -14.59
CA LYS A 114 19.19 23.36 -13.89
C LYS A 114 18.71 21.93 -14.00
N ASP A 115 17.41 21.71 -14.22
CA ASP A 115 16.82 20.38 -14.13
C ASP A 115 15.49 20.29 -14.88
N ILE A 116 14.77 19.16 -14.70
CA ILE A 116 13.43 18.92 -15.21
C ILE A 116 12.47 18.75 -14.05
N ASP A 117 11.38 19.53 -14.06
CA ASP A 117 10.28 19.38 -13.14
C ASP A 117 9.11 18.69 -13.84
N PHE A 118 8.49 17.77 -13.14
CA PHE A 118 7.28 17.10 -13.57
C PHE A 118 6.07 17.83 -13.00
N HIS A 119 5.24 18.34 -13.90
CA HIS A 119 3.96 18.95 -13.53
C HIS A 119 2.85 17.98 -13.90
N PHE A 120 1.87 17.78 -13.02
CA PHE A 120 0.72 16.97 -13.35
C PHE A 120 -0.59 17.62 -12.95
N LYS A 121 -1.68 17.23 -13.62
CA LYS A 121 -3.03 17.71 -13.37
C LYS A 121 -3.98 16.54 -13.26
N LEU A 122 -4.92 16.63 -12.32
CA LEU A 122 -5.97 15.64 -12.09
C LEU A 122 -7.24 16.05 -12.83
N PHE A 123 -7.90 15.06 -13.44
CA PHE A 123 -9.20 15.18 -14.05
C PHE A 123 -10.13 14.13 -13.44
N PRO A 124 -10.90 14.47 -12.40
CA PRO A 124 -11.82 13.54 -11.77
C PRO A 124 -12.97 13.20 -12.71
N PHE A 125 -13.44 11.94 -12.72
CA PHE A 125 -14.61 11.52 -13.49
C PHE A 125 -15.91 12.15 -12.95
N SER A 126 -15.95 12.45 -11.65
CA SER A 126 -17.00 13.24 -11.02
C SER A 126 -16.40 14.46 -10.33
N LYS A 127 -16.98 15.63 -10.58
CA LYS A 127 -16.58 16.90 -9.94
C LYS A 127 -17.25 17.14 -8.59
N GLU A 128 -18.17 16.28 -8.19
CA GLU A 128 -19.04 16.46 -7.04
C GLU A 128 -18.27 16.55 -5.70
N TYR A 129 -17.09 15.89 -5.60
CA TYR A 129 -16.40 15.71 -4.33
C TYR A 129 -15.16 16.59 -4.13
N GLY A 130 -14.86 17.49 -5.06
CA GLY A 130 -13.82 18.52 -4.90
C GLY A 130 -12.40 17.97 -4.67
N PHE A 131 -12.03 16.90 -5.36
CA PHE A 131 -10.69 16.32 -5.25
C PHE A 131 -9.63 17.15 -5.99
N ASP A 132 -9.28 18.30 -5.46
CA ASP A 132 -8.12 19.02 -5.95
C ASP A 132 -6.92 18.83 -4.99
N LEU A 133 -5.74 18.62 -5.56
CA LEU A 133 -4.48 18.64 -4.81
C LEU A 133 -4.01 20.09 -4.72
N GLU A 134 -3.24 20.39 -3.69
CA GLU A 134 -2.60 21.72 -3.58
C GLU A 134 -1.65 21.93 -4.77
N ASP A 135 -1.50 23.15 -5.26
CA ASP A 135 -0.72 23.41 -6.48
C ASP A 135 0.77 23.05 -6.31
N ALA A 136 1.31 23.22 -5.11
CA ALA A 136 2.67 22.81 -4.80
C ALA A 136 2.89 21.28 -4.93
N ASP A 137 1.85 20.49 -4.67
CA ASP A 137 1.93 19.03 -4.71
C ASP A 137 1.72 18.45 -6.12
N LYS A 138 1.33 19.31 -7.09
CA LYS A 138 1.21 18.96 -8.52
C LYS A 138 2.52 19.12 -9.29
N THR A 139 3.60 19.46 -8.59
CA THR A 139 4.93 19.63 -9.17
C THR A 139 5.95 18.84 -8.35
N ILE A 140 6.76 18.02 -9.01
CA ILE A 140 7.82 17.27 -8.36
C ILE A 140 9.07 17.27 -9.26
N ASN A 141 10.23 17.49 -8.65
CA ASN A 141 11.49 17.48 -9.38
C ASN A 141 11.87 16.06 -9.81
N SER A 142 12.39 15.90 -11.02
CA SER A 142 12.76 14.60 -11.57
C SER A 142 13.87 13.89 -10.79
N HIS A 143 14.64 14.62 -9.98
CA HIS A 143 15.65 14.10 -9.07
C HIS A 143 15.17 14.02 -7.61
N ASP A 144 13.87 14.27 -7.34
CA ASP A 144 13.34 14.09 -5.99
C ASP A 144 13.66 12.68 -5.48
N PRO A 145 14.34 12.55 -4.32
CA PRO A 145 14.84 11.25 -3.82
C PRO A 145 13.72 10.27 -3.48
N THR A 146 12.48 10.72 -3.41
CA THR A 146 11.32 9.88 -3.10
C THR A 146 10.73 9.16 -4.32
N ILE A 147 11.05 9.64 -5.53
CA ILE A 147 10.60 9.05 -6.79
C ILE A 147 11.77 8.63 -7.70
N SER A 148 12.93 9.23 -7.54
CA SER A 148 14.13 8.97 -8.34
C SER A 148 14.96 7.81 -7.79
N ASN A 149 15.81 7.22 -8.63
CA ASN A 149 16.75 6.18 -8.21
C ASN A 149 18.17 6.77 -8.07
N ARG A 150 18.43 7.43 -6.94
CA ARG A 150 19.72 8.07 -6.56
C ARG A 150 20.30 9.00 -7.62
N ASN A 151 21.05 8.44 -8.61
CA ASN A 151 21.79 9.21 -9.62
C ASN A 151 21.01 9.33 -10.94
N PHE A 152 19.84 8.69 -11.04
CA PHE A 152 19.03 8.71 -12.25
C PHE A 152 17.76 9.50 -12.00
N ARG A 153 17.35 10.27 -12.99
CA ARG A 153 16.06 10.93 -13.00
C ARG A 153 14.94 9.89 -12.89
N ALA A 154 13.85 10.27 -12.24
CA ALA A 154 12.62 9.50 -12.31
C ALA A 154 12.05 9.58 -13.74
N GLU A 155 11.26 8.59 -14.11
CA GLU A 155 10.42 8.63 -15.29
C GLU A 155 9.19 9.51 -15.02
N LEU A 156 8.70 10.20 -16.05
CA LEU A 156 7.52 11.07 -15.92
C LEU A 156 6.29 10.30 -15.41
N GLY A 157 6.16 9.01 -15.78
CA GLY A 157 5.10 8.13 -15.30
C GLY A 157 5.01 7.99 -13.77
N SER A 158 6.09 8.28 -13.03
CA SER A 158 6.10 8.27 -11.57
C SER A 158 5.05 9.20 -10.95
N VAL A 159 4.65 10.29 -11.64
CA VAL A 159 3.61 11.23 -11.18
C VAL A 159 2.26 10.56 -10.95
N CYS A 160 1.95 9.49 -11.69
CA CYS A 160 0.73 8.74 -11.49
C CYS A 160 0.71 8.00 -10.14
N GLY A 161 1.84 7.40 -9.77
CA GLY A 161 2.02 6.80 -8.45
C GLY A 161 1.97 7.83 -7.31
N VAL A 162 2.54 9.02 -7.51
CA VAL A 162 2.43 10.15 -6.58
C VAL A 162 0.98 10.55 -6.39
N ALA A 163 0.27 10.82 -7.48
CA ALA A 163 -1.15 11.19 -7.47
C ALA A 163 -2.02 10.13 -6.77
N ARG A 164 -1.81 8.84 -7.08
CA ARG A 164 -2.51 7.74 -6.43
C ARG A 164 -2.34 7.76 -4.91
N ARG A 165 -1.12 7.90 -4.41
CA ARG A 165 -0.85 7.91 -2.96
C ARG A 165 -1.52 9.09 -2.26
N PHE A 166 -1.47 10.29 -2.86
CA PHE A 166 -2.13 11.47 -2.29
C PHE A 166 -3.66 11.30 -2.29
N LEU A 167 -4.22 10.74 -3.35
CA LEU A 167 -5.65 10.46 -3.46
C LEU A 167 -6.12 9.38 -2.50
N GLU A 168 -5.33 8.35 -2.23
CA GLU A 168 -5.65 7.35 -1.19
C GLU A 168 -5.87 8.00 0.17
N TRP A 169 -4.99 8.94 0.58
CA TRP A 169 -5.15 9.68 1.82
C TRP A 169 -6.38 10.62 1.80
N LYS A 170 -6.58 11.35 0.70
CA LYS A 170 -7.74 12.24 0.57
C LYS A 170 -9.07 11.49 0.59
N VAL A 171 -9.16 10.37 -0.10
CA VAL A 171 -10.35 9.52 -0.06
C VAL A 171 -10.53 8.92 1.34
N SER A 172 -9.45 8.50 2.01
CA SER A 172 -9.51 8.05 3.40
C SER A 172 -10.08 9.12 4.33
N GLU A 173 -9.60 10.36 4.23
CA GLU A 173 -10.13 11.51 4.98
C GLU A 173 -11.63 11.69 4.72
N LEU A 174 -12.03 11.71 3.45
CA LEU A 174 -13.43 11.91 3.05
C LEU A 174 -14.34 10.77 3.56
N VAL A 175 -13.90 9.52 3.45
CA VAL A 175 -14.63 8.35 3.95
C VAL A 175 -14.82 8.42 5.46
N ILE A 176 -13.78 8.80 6.21
CA ILE A 176 -13.86 8.99 7.65
C ILE A 176 -14.91 10.06 7.98
N GLN A 177 -14.86 11.20 7.29
CA GLN A 177 -15.76 12.32 7.56
C GLN A 177 -17.22 12.01 7.23
N LYS A 178 -17.49 11.26 6.17
CA LYS A 178 -18.84 11.08 5.60
C LYS A 178 -19.51 9.77 5.97
N GLU A 179 -18.76 8.69 6.17
CA GLU A 179 -19.30 7.33 6.32
C GLU A 179 -19.04 6.71 7.69
N LEU A 180 -18.00 7.17 8.40
CA LEU A 180 -17.57 6.54 9.65
C LEU A 180 -17.90 7.38 10.88
N GLY A 181 -17.98 6.71 12.01
CA GLY A 181 -18.26 7.28 13.31
C GLY A 181 -17.41 6.69 14.43
N LYS A 182 -17.74 7.06 15.66
CA LYS A 182 -17.00 6.66 16.87
C LYS A 182 -16.86 5.14 16.96
N GLY A 183 -15.62 4.68 17.03
CA GLY A 183 -15.27 3.27 17.22
C GLY A 183 -15.12 2.50 15.90
N ASP A 184 -15.54 3.07 14.76
CA ASP A 184 -15.32 2.45 13.45
C ASP A 184 -13.83 2.38 13.09
N ILE A 185 -13.50 1.52 12.15
CA ILE A 185 -12.12 1.22 11.75
C ILE A 185 -11.95 1.51 10.25
N LEU A 186 -10.86 2.19 9.88
CA LEU A 186 -10.40 2.29 8.51
C LEU A 186 -9.07 1.57 8.36
N VAL A 187 -8.99 0.64 7.42
CA VAL A 187 -7.80 -0.16 7.11
C VAL A 187 -7.33 0.14 5.70
N ARG A 188 -6.14 0.70 5.59
CA ARG A 188 -5.47 0.96 4.31
C ARG A 188 -4.61 -0.23 3.89
N ASP A 189 -4.57 -0.55 2.59
CA ASP A 189 -3.55 -1.46 2.07
C ASP A 189 -2.17 -0.78 2.09
N GLY A 190 -1.23 -1.40 2.76
CA GLY A 190 0.12 -0.89 2.96
C GLY A 190 0.40 -0.36 4.36
N SER A 191 1.58 0.22 4.53
CA SER A 191 1.99 0.85 5.79
C SER A 191 1.43 2.26 5.93
N LEU A 192 1.40 2.76 7.15
CA LEU A 192 1.05 4.15 7.46
C LEU A 192 2.22 5.13 7.24
N GLN A 193 3.37 4.62 6.80
CA GLN A 193 4.52 5.44 6.45
C GLN A 193 4.27 6.21 5.16
N THR A 194 4.39 7.54 5.23
CA THR A 194 4.46 8.39 4.04
C THR A 194 5.86 8.25 3.42
N ALA A 195 5.94 8.19 2.11
CA ALA A 195 7.18 7.89 1.40
C ALA A 195 7.49 8.91 0.29
N ILE A 196 6.54 9.80 -0.04
CA ILE A 196 6.66 10.76 -1.13
C ILE A 196 6.68 12.18 -0.55
N THR A 197 7.49 13.05 -1.12
CA THR A 197 7.52 14.47 -0.78
C THR A 197 6.12 15.09 -0.87
N GLY A 198 5.67 15.76 0.19
CA GLY A 198 4.32 16.34 0.30
C GLY A 198 3.23 15.39 0.82
N GLU A 199 3.43 14.07 0.79
CA GLU A 199 2.42 13.08 1.20
C GLU A 199 1.97 13.25 2.66
N SER A 200 2.88 13.68 3.54
CA SER A 200 2.57 13.87 4.97
C SER A 200 1.51 14.95 5.24
N ASN A 201 1.30 15.90 4.32
CA ASN A 201 0.24 16.89 4.44
C ASN A 201 -1.16 16.23 4.35
N TYR A 202 -1.30 15.23 3.50
CA TYR A 202 -2.56 14.49 3.33
C TYR A 202 -2.80 13.48 4.44
N SER A 203 -1.74 12.77 4.86
CA SER A 203 -1.87 11.80 5.96
C SER A 203 -2.26 12.47 7.28
N LYS A 204 -1.70 13.66 7.58
CA LYS A 204 -2.07 14.43 8.77
C LYS A 204 -3.55 14.84 8.77
N LYS A 205 -4.11 15.27 7.62
CA LYS A 205 -5.53 15.59 7.49
C LYS A 205 -6.41 14.36 7.73
N ALA A 206 -6.03 13.20 7.18
CA ALA A 206 -6.74 11.94 7.41
C ALA A 206 -6.68 11.50 8.89
N TYR A 207 -5.52 11.62 9.54
CA TYR A 207 -5.39 11.32 10.97
C TYR A 207 -6.19 12.30 11.84
N GLN A 208 -6.21 13.59 11.51
CA GLN A 208 -7.03 14.57 12.23
C GLN A 208 -8.51 14.22 12.11
N ALA A 209 -8.99 13.91 10.91
CA ALA A 209 -10.38 13.46 10.70
C ALA A 209 -10.71 12.19 11.52
N ALA A 210 -9.76 11.25 11.60
CA ALA A 210 -9.92 10.03 12.40
C ALA A 210 -9.97 10.34 13.91
N GLU A 211 -9.13 11.24 14.38
CA GLU A 211 -9.15 11.71 15.79
C GLU A 211 -10.46 12.40 16.14
N ASP A 212 -10.91 13.34 15.31
CA ASP A 212 -12.16 14.10 15.51
C ASP A 212 -13.38 13.17 15.56
N LYS A 213 -13.41 12.14 14.73
CA LYS A 213 -14.50 11.16 14.65
C LYS A 213 -14.32 9.98 15.61
N LYS A 214 -13.19 9.86 16.31
CA LYS A 214 -12.82 8.68 17.11
C LYS A 214 -12.82 7.39 16.32
N VAL A 215 -12.41 7.46 15.03
CA VAL A 215 -12.17 6.33 14.13
C VAL A 215 -10.75 5.80 14.35
N THR A 216 -10.55 4.50 14.24
CA THR A 216 -9.21 3.92 14.31
C THR A 216 -8.65 3.75 12.90
N PHE A 217 -7.55 4.46 12.61
CA PHE A 217 -6.86 4.37 11.33
C PHE A 217 -5.75 3.33 11.41
N CYS A 218 -5.82 2.30 10.54
CA CYS A 218 -4.90 1.18 10.49
C CYS A 218 -4.29 1.01 9.10
N GLY A 219 -3.16 0.31 9.04
CA GLY A 219 -2.54 -0.14 7.81
C GLY A 219 -2.16 -1.62 7.88
N ILE A 220 -2.33 -2.36 6.78
CA ILE A 220 -1.86 -3.75 6.66
C ILE A 220 -0.98 -3.88 5.44
N ALA A 221 0.31 -4.16 5.65
CA ALA A 221 1.26 -4.35 4.56
C ALA A 221 1.42 -5.84 4.22
N LYS A 222 1.14 -6.19 2.97
CA LYS A 222 1.32 -7.54 2.40
C LYS A 222 2.77 -8.03 2.46
N ARG A 223 3.73 -7.10 2.39
CA ARG A 223 5.16 -7.40 2.35
C ARG A 223 5.92 -6.51 3.33
N SER A 224 6.86 -7.10 4.03
CA SER A 224 7.84 -6.38 4.84
C SER A 224 9.23 -6.71 4.31
N ARG A 225 10.03 -5.68 4.00
CA ARG A 225 11.44 -5.83 3.59
C ARG A 225 12.40 -5.62 4.76
N LEU A 226 11.92 -5.78 5.97
CA LEU A 226 12.73 -5.66 7.16
C LEU A 226 13.53 -6.94 7.41
N TYR A 227 14.74 -6.77 7.88
CA TYR A 227 15.66 -7.84 8.22
C TYR A 227 15.97 -7.85 9.72
N THR A 228 16.46 -8.97 10.22
CA THR A 228 17.10 -9.04 11.53
C THR A 228 18.59 -8.68 11.40
N SER A 229 19.26 -8.46 12.54
CA SER A 229 20.71 -8.21 12.62
C SER A 229 21.58 -9.31 11.99
N LYS A 230 21.02 -10.49 11.77
CA LYS A 230 21.68 -11.61 11.07
C LYS A 230 21.27 -11.75 9.60
N GLY A 231 20.61 -10.74 9.02
CA GLY A 231 20.19 -10.74 7.60
C GLY A 231 19.03 -11.66 7.28
N ARG A 232 18.27 -12.12 8.27
CA ARG A 232 17.08 -12.94 8.08
C ARG A 232 15.86 -12.05 7.84
N SER A 233 14.84 -12.54 7.11
CA SER A 233 13.56 -11.84 7.02
C SER A 233 12.93 -11.69 8.40
N LEU A 234 12.67 -10.45 8.83
CA LEU A 234 12.04 -10.16 10.12
C LEU A 234 10.67 -10.80 10.27
N SER A 235 9.83 -10.72 9.24
CA SER A 235 8.50 -11.34 9.25
C SER A 235 8.56 -12.85 9.39
N TYR A 236 9.57 -13.50 8.80
CA TYR A 236 9.80 -14.94 8.95
C TYR A 236 10.28 -15.31 10.36
N ALA A 237 11.22 -14.55 10.91
CA ALA A 237 11.72 -14.76 12.27
C ALA A 237 10.60 -14.66 13.31
N ILE A 238 9.79 -13.58 13.23
CA ILE A 238 8.64 -13.37 14.11
C ILE A 238 7.58 -14.46 13.92
N LYS A 239 7.33 -14.89 12.67
CA LYS A 239 6.40 -16.00 12.39
C LYS A 239 6.82 -17.30 13.08
N LEU A 240 8.10 -17.63 13.06
CA LEU A 240 8.60 -18.84 13.75
C LEU A 240 8.43 -18.73 15.25
N LEU A 241 8.78 -17.58 15.85
CA LEU A 241 8.55 -17.31 17.27
C LEU A 241 7.07 -17.43 17.62
N GLY A 242 6.20 -16.73 16.88
CA GLY A 242 4.77 -16.72 17.13
C GLY A 242 4.12 -18.10 17.00
N ASN A 243 4.47 -18.87 15.97
CA ASN A 243 3.93 -20.22 15.81
C ASN A 243 4.43 -21.21 16.88
N LYS A 244 5.63 -20.99 17.42
CA LYS A 244 6.17 -21.80 18.52
C LYS A 244 5.49 -21.46 19.85
N MET A 245 5.22 -20.18 20.11
CA MET A 245 4.60 -19.72 21.36
C MET A 245 3.09 -19.95 21.38
N CYS A 246 2.42 -19.73 20.25
CA CYS A 246 0.97 -19.78 20.09
C CYS A 246 0.57 -20.70 18.91
N PRO A 247 0.80 -22.05 19.04
CA PRO A 247 0.51 -22.99 17.97
C PRO A 247 -0.98 -23.03 17.66
N ASN A 248 -1.32 -22.91 16.35
CA ASN A 248 -2.70 -22.96 15.86
C ASN A 248 -3.64 -21.89 16.46
N LYS A 249 -3.07 -20.74 16.83
CA LYS A 249 -3.81 -19.61 17.40
C LYS A 249 -3.66 -18.35 16.54
N LEU A 250 -4.54 -17.37 16.79
CA LEU A 250 -4.34 -15.98 16.43
C LEU A 250 -3.33 -15.37 17.38
N TRP A 251 -2.39 -14.61 16.86
CA TRP A 251 -1.39 -13.97 17.69
C TRP A 251 -0.83 -12.72 17.02
N TYR A 252 -0.29 -11.83 17.84
CA TYR A 252 0.49 -10.70 17.40
C TYR A 252 1.82 -10.62 18.15
N TYR A 253 2.77 -9.91 17.54
CA TYR A 253 4.08 -9.59 18.11
C TYR A 253 4.22 -8.09 18.30
N TYR A 254 4.56 -7.65 19.50
CA TYR A 254 4.78 -6.24 19.86
C TYR A 254 5.55 -6.16 21.19
N PRO A 255 6.52 -5.19 21.37
CA PRO A 255 6.91 -4.14 20.43
C PRO A 255 7.95 -4.62 19.41
N VAL A 256 7.98 -3.98 18.22
CA VAL A 256 8.99 -4.22 17.17
C VAL A 256 10.06 -3.13 17.20
N ALA A 257 9.64 -1.88 17.21
CA ALA A 257 10.49 -0.70 17.27
C ALA A 257 9.70 0.49 17.82
N GLU A 258 10.40 1.40 18.48
CA GLU A 258 9.91 2.75 18.74
C GLU A 258 10.13 3.60 17.48
N ILE A 259 9.06 4.23 16.99
CA ILE A 259 9.08 5.03 15.78
C ILE A 259 9.04 6.52 16.18
N ASN A 260 10.15 7.22 15.94
CA ASN A 260 10.30 8.66 16.19
C ASN A 260 10.44 9.43 14.87
N HIS A 261 9.57 9.14 13.92
CA HIS A 261 9.60 9.67 12.56
C HIS A 261 8.31 10.44 12.26
N ALA A 262 8.43 11.72 11.87
CA ALA A 262 7.26 12.57 11.59
C ALA A 262 6.38 12.04 10.43
N ASP A 263 7.01 11.36 9.47
CA ASP A 263 6.33 10.79 8.30
C ASP A 263 5.84 9.35 8.56
N HIS A 264 5.95 8.86 9.80
CA HIS A 264 5.46 7.54 10.20
C HIS A 264 4.92 7.57 11.64
N SER A 265 3.76 8.16 11.82
CA SER A 265 3.09 8.23 13.13
C SER A 265 2.28 6.97 13.40
N ALA A 266 2.97 5.84 13.67
CA ALA A 266 2.31 4.56 13.89
C ALA A 266 3.02 3.70 14.95
N GLU A 267 2.25 2.80 15.59
CA GLU A 267 2.75 1.64 16.31
C GLU A 267 2.73 0.43 15.39
N MET A 268 3.85 -0.32 15.36
CA MET A 268 4.08 -1.43 14.43
C MET A 268 3.93 -2.78 15.11
N TYR A 269 3.12 -3.64 14.52
CA TYR A 269 2.85 -5.02 14.95
C TYR A 269 3.15 -5.99 13.82
N PHE A 270 3.42 -7.25 14.16
CA PHE A 270 3.30 -8.36 13.22
C PHE A 270 2.19 -9.28 13.70
N VAL A 271 1.24 -9.60 12.81
CA VAL A 271 0.00 -10.27 13.19
C VAL A 271 -0.25 -11.49 12.31
N LYS A 272 -0.73 -12.56 12.92
CA LYS A 272 -1.29 -13.73 12.27
C LYS A 272 -2.79 -13.75 12.50
N PHE A 273 -3.56 -13.31 11.51
CA PHE A 273 -5.01 -13.15 11.58
C PHE A 273 -5.82 -14.45 11.38
N HIS A 274 -5.18 -15.58 11.09
CA HIS A 274 -5.87 -16.88 10.97
C HIS A 274 -4.94 -18.01 11.37
N PRO A 275 -5.43 -19.03 12.12
CA PRO A 275 -4.58 -20.15 12.56
C PRO A 275 -3.87 -20.90 11.42
N SER A 276 -4.55 -21.07 10.28
CA SER A 276 -4.01 -21.74 9.08
C SER A 276 -3.24 -20.79 8.15
N SER A 277 -3.05 -19.51 8.51
CA SER A 277 -2.31 -18.59 7.66
C SER A 277 -0.85 -19.01 7.54
N ARG A 278 -0.36 -19.05 6.28
CA ARG A 278 1.06 -19.19 5.97
C ARG A 278 1.85 -17.89 6.12
N TYR A 279 1.15 -16.77 6.28
CA TYR A 279 1.71 -15.41 6.31
C TYR A 279 1.52 -14.75 7.66
N THR A 280 2.42 -13.82 7.93
CA THR A 280 2.35 -12.89 9.04
C THR A 280 2.44 -11.50 8.43
N PHE A 281 1.51 -10.64 8.75
CA PHE A 281 1.37 -9.33 8.14
C PHE A 281 1.91 -8.26 9.08
N ARG A 282 2.57 -7.24 8.53
CA ARG A 282 2.86 -6.01 9.26
C ARG A 282 1.57 -5.22 9.36
N PHE A 283 1.13 -5.01 10.59
CA PHE A 283 -0.04 -4.24 10.94
C PHE A 283 0.38 -2.97 11.69
N GLU A 284 -0.26 -1.87 11.39
CA GLU A 284 0.03 -0.58 11.99
C GLU A 284 -1.24 0.12 12.42
N ILE A 285 -1.17 0.82 13.56
CA ILE A 285 -2.24 1.70 14.06
C ILE A 285 -1.62 3.09 14.23
N GLU A 286 -2.38 4.15 13.92
CA GLU A 286 -1.97 5.52 14.21
C GLU A 286 -1.59 5.66 15.69
N LYS A 287 -0.44 6.31 15.95
CA LYS A 287 0.27 6.27 17.25
C LYS A 287 -0.56 6.82 18.42
N ASN A 288 -1.25 7.94 18.22
CA ASN A 288 -2.04 8.56 19.29
C ASN A 288 -3.26 7.70 19.60
N ARG A 289 -3.90 7.18 18.57
CA ARG A 289 -5.05 6.28 18.74
C ARG A 289 -4.66 4.97 19.42
N ALA A 290 -3.53 4.38 19.06
CA ALA A 290 -3.03 3.17 19.72
C ALA A 290 -2.82 3.38 21.23
N LYS A 291 -2.27 4.55 21.61
CA LYS A 291 -2.10 4.92 23.04
C LYS A 291 -3.43 5.14 23.75
N GLU A 292 -4.38 5.81 23.10
CA GLU A 292 -5.71 6.10 23.67
C GLU A 292 -6.50 4.82 23.99
N ILE A 293 -6.56 3.87 23.04
CA ILE A 293 -7.34 2.64 23.21
C ILE A 293 -6.62 1.59 24.05
N GLY A 294 -5.32 1.69 24.18
CA GLY A 294 -4.51 0.76 24.93
C GLY A 294 -4.55 -0.69 24.39
N ARG A 295 -3.93 -1.59 25.14
CA ARG A 295 -3.75 -2.99 24.70
C ARG A 295 -5.08 -3.69 24.40
N GLY A 296 -6.08 -3.61 25.29
CA GLY A 296 -7.35 -4.29 25.12
C GLY A 296 -8.08 -3.83 23.85
N GLY A 297 -8.16 -2.51 23.64
CA GLY A 297 -8.76 -1.96 22.42
C GLY A 297 -8.01 -2.35 21.14
N ILE A 298 -6.69 -2.55 21.19
CA ILE A 298 -5.91 -3.05 20.08
C ILE A 298 -6.27 -4.51 19.80
N GLU A 299 -6.36 -5.36 20.82
CA GLU A 299 -6.74 -6.77 20.70
C GLU A 299 -8.18 -6.90 20.14
N ASP A 300 -9.12 -6.05 20.54
CA ASP A 300 -10.48 -5.98 19.97
C ASP A 300 -10.43 -5.67 18.46
N ILE A 301 -9.64 -4.67 18.05
CA ILE A 301 -9.49 -4.31 16.63
C ILE A 301 -8.87 -5.46 15.83
N LEU A 302 -7.83 -6.11 16.35
CA LEU A 302 -7.23 -7.28 15.72
C LEU A 302 -8.24 -8.41 15.57
N GLY A 303 -9.08 -8.65 16.59
CA GLY A 303 -10.15 -9.65 16.58
C GLY A 303 -11.23 -9.35 15.52
N ILE A 304 -11.65 -8.09 15.40
CA ILE A 304 -12.59 -7.65 14.35
C ILE A 304 -12.02 -7.87 12.96
N ILE A 305 -10.77 -7.48 12.73
CA ILE A 305 -10.11 -7.67 11.42
C ILE A 305 -9.90 -9.16 11.13
N ALA A 306 -9.56 -9.96 12.13
CA ALA A 306 -9.39 -11.41 12.00
C ALA A 306 -10.71 -12.10 11.60
N SER A 307 -11.85 -11.62 12.10
CA SER A 307 -13.18 -12.11 11.70
C SER A 307 -13.43 -11.96 10.19
N ASN A 308 -12.86 -10.94 9.55
CA ASN A 308 -12.90 -10.73 8.08
C ASN A 308 -11.75 -11.44 7.32
N SER A 309 -10.86 -12.17 8.02
CA SER A 309 -9.66 -12.81 7.44
C SER A 309 -9.79 -14.31 7.25
N VAL A 310 -11.00 -14.81 7.02
CA VAL A 310 -11.34 -16.23 6.96
C VAL A 310 -11.52 -16.79 5.54
N ASP A 311 -11.27 -15.99 4.49
CA ASP A 311 -11.38 -16.46 3.10
C ASP A 311 -10.40 -17.61 2.84
N LEU A 312 -10.91 -18.76 2.38
CA LEU A 312 -10.12 -19.97 2.13
C LEU A 312 -9.08 -19.82 1.02
N ARG A 313 -9.27 -18.85 0.11
CA ARG A 313 -8.31 -18.55 -0.96
C ARG A 313 -7.05 -17.84 -0.43
N PHE A 314 -7.22 -17.04 0.63
CA PHE A 314 -6.12 -16.32 1.26
C PHE A 314 -6.33 -16.19 2.78
N PRO A 315 -6.26 -17.32 3.53
CA PRO A 315 -6.51 -17.32 4.96
C PRO A 315 -5.55 -16.38 5.71
N GLY A 316 -6.11 -15.50 6.53
CA GLY A 316 -5.36 -14.55 7.35
C GLY A 316 -5.09 -13.21 6.68
N TYR A 317 -5.57 -12.97 5.46
CA TYR A 317 -5.61 -11.64 4.88
C TYR A 317 -7.07 -11.16 4.81
N PRO A 318 -7.38 -9.92 5.27
CA PRO A 318 -8.76 -9.45 5.31
C PRO A 318 -9.42 -9.47 3.93
N TYR A 319 -10.60 -10.07 3.84
CA TYR A 319 -11.33 -10.16 2.57
C TYR A 319 -11.66 -8.79 1.99
N GLY A 320 -11.95 -7.81 2.86
CA GLY A 320 -12.19 -6.45 2.42
C GLY A 320 -11.01 -5.81 1.68
N LEU A 321 -9.75 -6.12 2.07
CA LEU A 321 -8.56 -5.70 1.31
C LEU A 321 -8.37 -6.51 0.02
N VAL A 322 -8.74 -7.81 0.01
CA VAL A 322 -8.71 -8.61 -1.22
C VAL A 322 -9.66 -8.01 -2.26
N ASP A 323 -10.87 -7.67 -1.84
CA ASP A 323 -11.88 -7.05 -2.68
C ASP A 323 -11.45 -5.64 -3.15
N ALA A 324 -10.88 -4.85 -2.24
CA ALA A 324 -10.40 -3.50 -2.57
C ALA A 324 -9.26 -3.54 -3.61
N ASP A 325 -8.25 -4.40 -3.43
CA ASP A 325 -7.16 -4.61 -4.39
C ASP A 325 -7.70 -5.05 -5.76
N TYR A 326 -8.67 -5.98 -5.75
CA TYR A 326 -9.23 -6.52 -6.99
C TYR A 326 -9.97 -5.44 -7.81
N ILE A 327 -10.76 -4.58 -7.16
CA ILE A 327 -11.55 -3.54 -7.84
C ILE A 327 -10.72 -2.29 -8.15
N ALA A 328 -9.77 -1.91 -7.26
CA ALA A 328 -8.87 -0.80 -7.51
C ALA A 328 -7.92 -1.07 -8.69
N ARG A 329 -7.60 -2.35 -8.93
CA ARG A 329 -6.74 -2.75 -10.05
C ARG A 329 -7.41 -2.44 -11.38
N ILE A 330 -6.73 -1.66 -12.22
CA ILE A 330 -7.11 -1.40 -13.60
C ILE A 330 -6.48 -2.47 -14.48
N ARG A 331 -7.30 -3.18 -15.28
CA ARG A 331 -6.85 -4.29 -16.10
C ARG A 331 -6.35 -3.82 -17.47
N SER A 332 -5.60 -4.68 -18.15
CA SER A 332 -5.05 -4.36 -19.47
C SER A 332 -6.15 -4.14 -20.53
N ASP A 333 -7.23 -4.91 -20.48
CA ASP A 333 -8.38 -4.73 -21.40
C ASP A 333 -9.08 -3.39 -21.19
N GLU A 334 -9.20 -2.95 -19.93
CA GLU A 334 -9.73 -1.63 -19.58
C GLU A 334 -8.77 -0.52 -20.02
N ARG A 335 -7.46 -0.68 -19.85
CA ARG A 335 -6.42 0.21 -20.36
C ARG A 335 -6.60 0.44 -21.87
N GLU A 336 -6.65 -0.65 -22.64
CA GLU A 336 -6.79 -0.58 -24.10
C GLU A 336 -8.09 0.10 -24.52
N THR A 337 -9.18 -0.16 -23.80
CA THR A 337 -10.47 0.51 -24.03
C THR A 337 -10.37 2.03 -23.81
N GLN A 338 -9.73 2.46 -22.70
CA GLN A 338 -9.55 3.87 -22.40
C GLN A 338 -8.61 4.56 -23.41
N LYS A 339 -7.52 3.89 -23.82
CA LYS A 339 -6.60 4.38 -24.86
C LYS A 339 -7.34 4.55 -26.21
N ALA A 340 -8.10 3.54 -26.63
CA ALA A 340 -8.87 3.59 -27.87
C ALA A 340 -9.94 4.71 -27.86
N LEU A 341 -10.64 4.89 -26.72
CA LEU A 341 -11.59 5.97 -26.55
C LEU A 341 -10.90 7.34 -26.68
N PHE A 342 -9.77 7.54 -26.02
CA PHE A 342 -8.99 8.78 -26.13
C PHE A 342 -8.58 9.06 -27.56
N MET A 343 -8.03 8.07 -28.27
CA MET A 343 -7.61 8.21 -29.67
C MET A 343 -8.81 8.50 -30.59
N SER A 344 -9.96 7.87 -30.36
CA SER A 344 -11.15 8.05 -31.20
C SER A 344 -11.82 9.43 -31.04
N LEU A 345 -11.60 10.10 -29.92
CA LEU A 345 -12.12 11.44 -29.64
C LEU A 345 -11.15 12.56 -30.04
N CYS A 346 -9.96 12.21 -30.48
CA CYS A 346 -8.97 13.17 -30.95
C CYS A 346 -9.19 13.43 -32.45
N ASP A 347 -9.83 14.54 -32.77
CA ASP A 347 -10.10 14.94 -34.17
C ASP A 347 -8.95 15.70 -34.82
N ASP A 348 -7.88 16.00 -34.07
CA ASP A 348 -6.75 16.78 -34.53
C ASP A 348 -5.62 15.86 -35.03
N GLU A 349 -5.39 15.86 -36.35
CA GLU A 349 -4.36 15.03 -36.98
C GLU A 349 -2.92 15.36 -36.51
N GLU A 350 -2.65 16.61 -36.11
CA GLU A 350 -1.33 17.00 -35.59
C GLU A 350 -1.11 16.42 -34.21
N ILE A 351 -2.13 16.43 -33.35
CA ILE A 351 -2.08 15.81 -32.01
C ILE A 351 -1.95 14.29 -32.14
N LEU A 352 -2.72 13.66 -33.04
CA LEU A 352 -2.61 12.22 -33.28
C LEU A 352 -1.23 11.83 -33.75
N ARG A 353 -0.66 12.58 -34.71
CA ARG A 353 0.70 12.37 -35.20
C ARG A 353 1.73 12.57 -34.08
N PHE A 354 1.60 13.65 -33.31
CA PHE A 354 2.48 13.93 -32.17
C PHE A 354 2.46 12.79 -31.14
N ILE A 355 1.27 12.27 -30.81
CA ILE A 355 1.11 11.15 -29.88
C ILE A 355 1.77 9.91 -30.49
N ASP A 356 1.49 9.58 -31.74
CA ASP A 356 2.03 8.40 -32.43
C ASP A 356 3.57 8.44 -32.51
N GLU A 357 4.15 9.58 -32.89
CA GLU A 357 5.59 9.78 -32.97
C GLU A 357 6.29 9.68 -31.60
N ASN A 358 5.65 10.14 -30.51
CA ASN A 358 6.23 10.08 -29.17
C ASN A 358 6.02 8.71 -28.49
N ILE A 359 4.91 8.02 -28.77
CA ILE A 359 4.65 6.68 -28.25
C ILE A 359 5.49 5.63 -28.98
N SER A 360 5.65 5.76 -30.28
CA SER A 360 6.35 4.76 -31.12
C SER A 360 7.80 4.47 -30.69
N VAL A 361 8.40 5.37 -29.91
CA VAL A 361 9.76 5.16 -29.37
C VAL A 361 9.75 4.16 -28.21
N GLU A 362 8.69 4.09 -27.42
CA GLU A 362 8.57 3.16 -26.27
C GLU A 362 7.86 1.85 -26.64
N ASP A 363 6.88 1.89 -27.56
CA ASP A 363 6.19 0.70 -28.08
C ASP A 363 7.11 -0.27 -28.83
N ALA A 364 8.33 0.12 -29.18
CA ALA A 364 9.30 -0.78 -29.79
C ALA A 364 9.64 -1.99 -28.89
N HIS A 365 9.63 -1.82 -27.58
CA HIS A 365 9.80 -2.93 -26.63
C HIS A 365 8.56 -3.83 -26.58
N ASP A 366 7.37 -3.26 -26.54
CA ASP A 366 6.12 -4.00 -26.56
C ASP A 366 5.94 -4.78 -27.88
N VAL A 367 6.35 -4.20 -29.02
CA VAL A 367 6.39 -4.89 -30.31
C VAL A 367 7.39 -6.04 -30.31
N LEU A 368 8.60 -5.83 -29.77
CA LEU A 368 9.61 -6.89 -29.66
C LEU A 368 9.16 -8.03 -28.74
N ASP A 369 8.51 -7.72 -27.63
CA ASP A 369 7.95 -8.70 -26.70
C ASP A 369 6.80 -9.48 -27.35
N SER A 370 5.98 -8.83 -28.17
CA SER A 370 4.90 -9.50 -28.94
C SER A 370 5.42 -10.44 -30.02
N LEU A 371 6.60 -10.15 -30.62
CA LEU A 371 7.22 -10.99 -31.63
C LEU A 371 7.86 -12.28 -31.06
N GLN A 372 8.09 -12.36 -29.74
CA GLN A 372 8.62 -13.57 -29.10
C GLN A 372 7.60 -14.70 -28.95
N TRP A 373 6.34 -14.47 -29.28
CA TRP A 373 5.25 -15.45 -29.18
C TRP A 373 4.80 -16.01 -30.55
N MET A 374 5.53 -15.73 -31.63
CA MET A 374 5.39 -16.37 -32.95
C MET A 374 6.52 -17.39 -33.18
#